data_0b166e86b635ca15c6919bac76d92b07
#
_entry.id   0b166e86b635ca15c6919bac76d92b07
#
_cell.length_a   1.000
_cell.length_b   1.000
_cell.length_c   1.000
_cell.angle_alpha   90.00
_cell.angle_beta   90.00
_cell.angle_gamma   90.00
#
_symmetry.space_group_name_H-M   'P 1'
#
loop_
_entity.id
_entity.type
_entity.pdbx_description
1 polymer ?
#
loop_
_entity_poly.entity_id
_entity_poly.type
_entity_poly.pdbx_seq_one_letter_code
_entity_poly.pdbx_strand_id
1 'polypeptide(L)'
;MLRVPLDAFGADRRAEVDGIALFLDGDRAYAVDAACPYEDNPLVDGDLAVGVLTCAYHLWRFDLETGACLHGDRPVRRYETRVEPDAVVVLRDP
;
A
#
# COMPACT_ATOMS: atom_id res chain seq x y z
N MET A 1 2.20 16.30 -0.57
CA MET A 1 2.85 15.37 -1.51
C MET A 1 4.00 14.68 -0.83
N LEU A 2 4.11 13.38 -0.94
CA LEU A 2 5.18 12.58 -0.35
C LEU A 2 5.98 11.92 -1.47
N ARG A 3 7.30 12.13 -1.47
CA ARG A 3 8.20 11.53 -2.45
C ARG A 3 9.06 10.47 -1.78
N VAL A 4 8.97 9.23 -2.25
CA VAL A 4 9.70 8.10 -1.67
C VAL A 4 10.71 7.59 -2.69
N PRO A 5 12.02 7.70 -2.43
CA PRO A 5 13.03 7.21 -3.35
C PRO A 5 12.90 5.70 -3.57
N LEU A 6 13.23 5.23 -4.76
CA LEU A 6 13.15 3.80 -5.06
C LEU A 6 14.07 2.96 -4.18
N ASP A 7 15.17 3.50 -3.71
CA ASP A 7 16.07 2.79 -2.82
C ASP A 7 15.54 2.63 -1.39
N ALA A 8 14.43 3.31 -1.05
CA ALA A 8 13.74 3.09 0.22
C ALA A 8 12.93 1.79 0.23
N PHE A 9 12.65 1.23 -0.96
CA PHE A 9 11.96 -0.05 -1.06
C PHE A 9 12.96 -1.18 -0.90
N GLY A 10 12.62 -2.17 -0.07
CA GLY A 10 13.48 -3.32 0.15
C GLY A 10 13.45 -4.31 -1.01
N ALA A 11 14.11 -5.45 -0.83
CA ALA A 11 14.11 -6.53 -1.82
C ALA A 11 12.70 -7.08 -2.05
N ASP A 12 11.82 -6.94 -1.08
CA ASP A 12 10.42 -7.31 -1.17
C ASP A 12 9.56 -6.26 -1.88
N ARG A 13 10.17 -5.14 -2.31
CA ARG A 13 9.55 -4.05 -3.07
C ARG A 13 8.42 -3.37 -2.31
N ARG A 14 8.65 -3.14 -1.02
CA ARG A 14 7.69 -2.50 -0.11
C ARG A 14 8.39 -1.47 0.75
N ALA A 15 7.63 -0.47 1.20
CA ALA A 15 8.09 0.52 2.16
C ALA A 15 6.92 1.02 2.99
N GLU A 16 7.20 1.44 4.22
CA GLU A 16 6.22 2.12 5.05
C GLU A 16 6.83 3.46 5.46
N VAL A 17 6.15 4.54 5.08
CA VAL A 17 6.63 5.90 5.31
C VAL A 17 5.45 6.77 5.74
N ASP A 18 5.61 7.49 6.85
CA ASP A 18 4.60 8.44 7.36
C ASP A 18 3.20 7.85 7.48
N GLY A 19 3.09 6.61 7.94
CA GLY A 19 1.81 5.94 8.12
C GLY A 19 1.18 5.45 6.82
N ILE A 20 1.95 5.41 5.74
CA ILE A 20 1.50 4.92 4.43
C ILE A 20 2.32 3.69 4.06
N ALA A 21 1.64 2.61 3.68
CA ALA A 21 2.27 1.42 3.13
C ALA A 21 2.32 1.54 1.61
N LEU A 22 3.51 1.36 1.05
CA LEU A 22 3.73 1.43 -0.39
C LEU A 22 4.18 0.09 -0.92
N PHE A 23 3.67 -0.25 -2.09
CA PHE A 23 3.98 -1.52 -2.77
C PHE A 23 4.33 -1.22 -4.21
N LEU A 24 5.42 -1.82 -4.70
CA LEU A 24 5.79 -1.78 -6.11
C LEU A 24 5.42 -3.11 -6.74
N ASP A 25 4.71 -3.05 -7.88
CA ASP A 25 4.33 -4.23 -8.66
C ASP A 25 4.61 -3.92 -10.13
N GLY A 26 5.79 -4.35 -10.61
CA GLY A 26 6.25 -4.00 -11.94
C GLY A 26 6.45 -2.49 -12.07
N ASP A 27 5.72 -1.87 -13.01
CA ASP A 27 5.76 -0.42 -13.24
C ASP A 27 4.64 0.32 -12.50
N ARG A 28 3.88 -0.37 -11.64
CA ARG A 28 2.81 0.22 -10.84
C ARG A 28 3.24 0.38 -9.40
N ALA A 29 2.67 1.38 -8.73
CA ALA A 29 2.84 1.57 -7.30
C ALA A 29 1.48 1.73 -6.64
N TYR A 30 1.36 1.16 -5.45
CA TYR A 30 0.15 1.30 -4.65
C TYR A 30 0.51 1.92 -3.31
N ALA A 31 -0.35 2.80 -2.83
CA ALA A 31 -0.19 3.43 -1.52
C ALA A 31 -1.52 3.40 -0.79
N VAL A 32 -1.49 2.85 0.41
CA VAL A 32 -2.66 2.75 1.30
C VAL A 32 -2.23 3.09 2.71
N ASP A 33 -3.20 3.32 3.60
CA ASP A 33 -2.88 3.46 5.01
C ASP A 33 -2.09 2.25 5.49
N ALA A 34 -1.07 2.48 6.31
CA ALA A 34 -0.19 1.42 6.78
C ALA A 34 -0.90 0.44 7.72
N ALA A 35 -1.93 0.90 8.42
CA ALA A 35 -2.65 0.10 9.39
C ALA A 35 -3.89 -0.54 8.78
N CYS A 36 -4.07 -1.84 9.01
CA CYS A 36 -5.30 -2.52 8.62
C CYS A 36 -6.48 -1.88 9.36
N PRO A 37 -7.62 -1.61 8.70
CA PRO A 37 -8.78 -1.04 9.39
C PRO A 37 -9.33 -1.93 10.50
N TYR A 38 -8.95 -3.19 10.51
CA TYR A 38 -9.24 -4.11 11.61
C TYR A 38 -7.99 -4.27 12.48
N GLU A 39 -8.02 -3.80 13.70
CA GLU A 39 -6.97 -3.93 14.73
C GLU A 39 -5.60 -3.31 14.40
N ASP A 40 -5.52 -2.42 13.42
CA ASP A 40 -4.30 -1.64 13.14
C ASP A 40 -3.04 -2.46 12.88
N ASN A 41 -3.17 -3.69 12.36
CA ASN A 41 -2.01 -4.50 12.01
C ASN A 41 -1.29 -3.92 10.79
N PRO A 42 0.05 -4.06 10.70
CA PRO A 42 0.79 -3.47 9.58
C PRO A 42 0.48 -4.19 8.27
N LEU A 43 -0.07 -3.45 7.31
CA LEU A 43 -0.42 -3.98 6.00
C LEU A 43 0.79 -4.32 5.15
N VAL A 44 1.94 -3.70 5.43
CA VAL A 44 3.18 -3.96 4.69
C VAL A 44 3.65 -5.41 4.84
N ASP A 45 3.21 -6.10 5.89
CA ASP A 45 3.52 -7.51 6.11
C ASP A 45 2.57 -8.44 5.38
N GLY A 46 1.55 -7.92 4.70
CA GLY A 46 0.56 -8.73 4.00
C GLY A 46 1.10 -9.34 2.71
N ASP A 47 0.29 -10.18 2.09
CA ASP A 47 0.64 -10.85 0.84
C ASP A 47 -0.03 -10.14 -0.34
N LEU A 48 0.77 -9.62 -1.27
CA LEU A 48 0.28 -8.92 -2.44
C LEU A 48 0.36 -9.83 -3.66
N ALA A 49 -0.77 -10.05 -4.33
CA ALA A 49 -0.84 -10.80 -5.56
C ALA A 49 -1.88 -10.17 -6.48
N VAL A 50 -1.48 -9.82 -7.70
CA VAL A 50 -2.37 -9.30 -8.76
C VAL A 50 -3.21 -8.12 -8.28
N GLY A 51 -2.56 -7.18 -7.57
CA GLY A 51 -3.24 -5.98 -7.05
C GLY A 51 -4.13 -6.22 -5.84
N VAL A 52 -4.14 -7.43 -5.28
CA VAL A 52 -4.93 -7.75 -4.09
C VAL A 52 -4.00 -8.02 -2.93
N LEU A 53 -4.18 -7.27 -1.86
CA LEU A 53 -3.40 -7.43 -0.63
C LEU A 53 -4.22 -8.23 0.39
N THR A 54 -3.63 -9.31 0.90
CA THR A 54 -4.22 -10.09 1.99
C THR A 54 -3.49 -9.74 3.28
N CYS A 55 -4.21 -9.23 4.26
CA CYS A 55 -3.64 -8.91 5.57
C CYS A 55 -3.14 -10.18 6.24
N ALA A 56 -1.89 -10.17 6.73
CA ALA A 56 -1.24 -11.36 7.30
C ALA A 56 -1.89 -11.85 8.59
N TYR A 57 -2.61 -10.98 9.31
CA TYR A 57 -3.08 -11.28 10.66
C TYR A 57 -4.52 -11.79 10.69
N HIS A 58 -5.40 -11.23 9.84
CA HIS A 58 -6.83 -11.57 9.86
C HIS A 58 -7.36 -12.01 8.50
N LEU A 59 -6.48 -12.09 7.51
CA LEU A 59 -6.79 -12.53 6.15
C LEU A 59 -7.84 -11.65 5.45
N TRP A 60 -7.98 -10.41 5.89
CA TRP A 60 -8.78 -9.43 5.16
C TRP A 60 -8.09 -9.12 3.83
N ARG A 61 -8.88 -8.91 2.79
CA ARG A 61 -8.38 -8.70 1.44
C ARG A 61 -8.83 -7.35 0.92
N PHE A 62 -7.91 -6.65 0.27
CA PHE A 62 -8.16 -5.32 -0.27
C PHE A 62 -7.69 -5.24 -1.71
N ASP A 63 -8.50 -4.60 -2.56
CA ASP A 63 -8.08 -4.23 -3.90
C ASP A 63 -7.27 -2.93 -3.79
N LEU A 64 -5.99 -2.97 -4.07
CA LEU A 64 -5.13 -1.80 -3.91
C LEU A 64 -5.34 -0.75 -5.00
N GLU A 65 -5.98 -1.08 -6.12
CA GLU A 65 -6.30 -0.08 -7.14
C GLU A 65 -7.44 0.83 -6.72
N THR A 66 -8.37 0.33 -5.91
CA THR A 66 -9.57 1.09 -5.51
C THR A 66 -9.64 1.35 -4.01
N GLY A 67 -8.91 0.56 -3.20
CA GLY A 67 -9.05 0.57 -1.75
C GLY A 67 -10.22 -0.25 -1.24
N ALA A 68 -10.98 -0.88 -2.13
CA ALA A 68 -12.17 -1.63 -1.74
C ALA A 68 -11.81 -2.87 -0.92
N CYS A 69 -12.60 -3.15 0.10
CA CYS A 69 -12.46 -4.36 0.89
C CYS A 69 -13.15 -5.52 0.18
N LEU A 70 -12.39 -6.55 -0.18
CA LEU A 70 -12.91 -7.75 -0.85
C LEU A 70 -13.33 -8.82 0.14
N HIS A 71 -12.73 -8.82 1.33
CA HIS A 71 -13.06 -9.76 2.39
C HIS A 71 -12.81 -9.08 3.73
N GLY A 72 -13.86 -8.60 4.35
CA GLY A 72 -13.86 -7.79 5.56
C GLY A 72 -15.04 -6.82 5.48
N ASP A 73 -15.12 -5.86 6.37
CA ASP A 73 -16.27 -4.97 6.46
C ASP A 73 -15.95 -3.48 6.26
N ARG A 74 -14.69 -3.12 5.96
CA ARG A 74 -14.31 -1.72 5.73
C ARG A 74 -13.23 -1.62 4.66
N PRO A 75 -13.28 -0.55 3.83
CA PRO A 75 -12.21 -0.31 2.87
C PRO A 75 -10.95 0.21 3.59
N VAL A 76 -9.81 0.07 2.93
CA VAL A 76 -8.58 0.73 3.34
C VAL A 76 -8.49 2.06 2.58
N ARG A 77 -7.96 3.09 3.23
CA ARG A 77 -7.76 4.37 2.57
C ARG A 77 -6.63 4.23 1.56
N ARG A 78 -6.94 4.63 0.32
CA ARG A 78 -6.01 4.58 -0.79
C ARG A 78 -5.51 5.98 -1.12
N TYR A 79 -4.26 6.07 -1.56
CA TYR A 79 -3.67 7.32 -2.04
C TYR A 79 -3.26 7.14 -3.49
N GLU A 80 -3.44 8.18 -4.30
CA GLU A 80 -2.96 8.16 -5.66
C GLU A 80 -1.44 8.23 -5.69
N THR A 81 -0.84 7.56 -6.68
CA THR A 81 0.61 7.52 -6.85
C THR A 81 1.00 7.90 -8.25
N ARG A 82 2.23 8.39 -8.37
CA ARG A 82 2.89 8.60 -9.65
C ARG A 82 4.28 7.99 -9.57
N VAL A 83 4.62 7.11 -10.52
CA VAL A 83 5.94 6.49 -10.58
C VAL A 83 6.86 7.34 -11.42
N GLU A 84 7.96 7.79 -10.84
CA GLU A 84 9.03 8.52 -11.52
C GLU A 84 10.24 7.61 -11.67
N PRO A 85 11.23 7.98 -12.53
CA PRO A 85 12.38 7.10 -12.75
C PRO A 85 13.17 6.74 -11.51
N ASP A 86 13.15 7.59 -10.48
CA ASP A 86 13.94 7.40 -9.28
C ASP A 86 13.12 7.41 -7.98
N ALA A 87 11.80 7.53 -8.07
CA ALA A 87 10.97 7.66 -6.89
C ALA A 87 9.50 7.32 -7.17
N VAL A 88 8.76 7.09 -6.09
CA VAL A 88 7.30 7.05 -6.13
C VAL A 88 6.78 8.29 -5.41
N VAL A 89 5.89 9.02 -6.06
CA VAL A 89 5.24 10.19 -5.48
C VAL A 89 3.84 9.81 -5.03
N VAL A 90 3.52 10.06 -3.78
CA VAL A 90 2.19 9.85 -3.22
C VAL A 90 1.46 11.19 -3.21
N LEU A 91 0.34 11.26 -3.91
CA LEU A 91 -0.49 12.45 -4.01
C LEU A 91 -1.45 12.46 -2.82
N ARG A 92 -0.98 13.06 -1.75
CA ARG A 92 -1.64 13.03 -0.45
C ARG A 92 -2.32 14.36 -0.20
N ASP A 93 -3.59 14.33 0.18
CA ASP A 93 -4.30 15.53 0.58
C ASP A 93 -3.70 16.11 1.86
N PRO A 94 -3.60 17.44 1.94
CA PRO A 94 -3.09 18.11 3.13
C PRO A 94 -3.98 17.89 4.36
#